data_6ad81fcbf6e379ea7ef00ce7fd2c5a3c
#
_entry.id   6ad81fcbf6e379ea7ef00ce7fd2c5a3c
#
_cell.length_a   1.000
_cell.length_b   1.000
_cell.length_c   1.000
_cell.angle_alpha   90.00
_cell.angle_beta   90.00
_cell.angle_gamma   90.00
#
_symmetry.space_group_name_H-M   'P 1'
#
loop_
_entity.id
_entity.type
_entity.pdbx_description
1 polymer ?
#
loop_
_entity_poly.entity_id
_entity_poly.type
_entity_poly.pdbx_seq_one_letter_code
_entity_poly.pdbx_strand_id
1 'polypeptide(L)'
;MPRRGGHGYVRQMLSTILNFGAFLALLPAALLSFRRQKGPDALFYTLLTLAVAGPAAWVAAQMTGPWHTGFAMALWVTIAATMALFLVLTLATRHAWRLAPLLLPYLALLAVAALIWEHEPERPMPGTVPAGWLDAHIIFAVATYGLLTIAAVAGLAVFLQERALKAKRPTALTRLLPAMAESETLEVRLLALAEAVLALGLLSGMAAAHFLGGSLLPFDHKTLLSVAAFVVIGILLLARYRNGIRGRRAARLALLAYLLLTLAYPGVKFVTDVLIG
;
A
#
# COMPACT_ATOMS: atom_id res chain seq x y z
N MET A 1 -4.76 -38.24 28.01
CA MET A 1 -4.43 -37.56 26.73
C MET A 1 -5.37 -36.37 26.57
N PRO A 2 -4.90 -35.10 26.67
CA PRO A 2 -5.78 -33.94 26.55
C PRO A 2 -5.95 -33.51 25.09
N ARG A 3 -7.20 -33.17 24.76
CA ARG A 3 -7.70 -32.71 23.46
C ARG A 3 -7.02 -31.40 22.99
N ARG A 4 -5.84 -31.46 22.38
CA ARG A 4 -5.13 -30.30 21.80
C ARG A 4 -5.65 -29.88 20.42
N GLY A 5 -6.59 -30.62 19.80
CA GLY A 5 -7.08 -30.37 18.43
C GLY A 5 -8.14 -29.27 18.26
N GLY A 6 -8.93 -28.96 19.29
CA GLY A 6 -10.09 -28.08 19.16
C GLY A 6 -9.76 -26.59 19.00
N HIS A 7 -8.80 -26.09 19.74
CA HIS A 7 -8.44 -24.66 19.71
C HIS A 7 -7.75 -24.23 18.39
N GLY A 8 -6.94 -25.10 17.77
CA GLY A 8 -6.29 -24.81 16.50
C GLY A 8 -7.30 -24.71 15.35
N TYR A 9 -8.26 -25.63 15.29
CA TYR A 9 -9.28 -25.66 14.25
C TYR A 9 -10.22 -24.44 14.31
N VAL A 10 -10.64 -24.04 15.52
CA VAL A 10 -11.50 -22.86 15.71
C VAL A 10 -10.76 -21.57 15.29
N ARG A 11 -9.47 -21.45 15.64
CA ARG A 11 -8.64 -20.29 15.26
C ARG A 11 -8.45 -20.20 13.74
N GLN A 12 -8.18 -21.31 13.10
CA GLN A 12 -8.02 -21.37 11.64
C GLN A 12 -9.33 -21.03 10.91
N MET A 13 -10.46 -21.58 11.37
CA MET A 13 -11.78 -21.25 10.82
C MET A 13 -12.11 -19.76 10.98
N LEU A 14 -11.80 -19.15 12.15
CA LEU A 14 -12.04 -17.73 12.39
C LEU A 14 -11.13 -16.85 11.50
N SER A 15 -9.87 -17.22 11.31
CA SER A 15 -8.95 -16.53 10.40
C SER A 15 -9.49 -16.52 8.98
N THR A 16 -9.92 -17.66 8.46
CA THR A 16 -10.50 -17.77 7.12
C THR A 16 -11.77 -16.94 6.95
N ILE A 17 -12.68 -16.96 7.94
CA ILE A 17 -13.90 -16.14 7.92
C ILE A 17 -13.54 -14.65 7.89
N LEU A 18 -12.61 -14.21 8.72
CA LEU A 18 -12.16 -12.82 8.77
C LEU A 18 -11.47 -12.39 7.47
N ASN A 19 -10.69 -13.27 6.84
CA ASN A 19 -10.05 -13.03 5.55
C ASN A 19 -11.09 -12.76 4.45
N PHE A 20 -12.07 -13.65 4.29
CA PHE A 20 -13.15 -13.45 3.34
C PHE A 20 -14.00 -12.23 3.68
N GLY A 21 -14.28 -11.98 4.97
CA GLY A 21 -14.98 -10.78 5.44
C GLY A 21 -14.26 -9.49 5.08
N ALA A 22 -12.94 -9.44 5.27
CA ALA A 22 -12.10 -8.28 4.89
C ALA A 22 -12.12 -8.04 3.37
N PHE A 23 -12.03 -9.10 2.56
CA PHE A 23 -12.17 -9.00 1.12
C PHE A 23 -13.55 -8.50 0.69
N LEU A 24 -14.61 -9.09 1.22
CA LEU A 24 -15.99 -8.71 0.91
C LEU A 24 -16.28 -7.26 1.30
N ALA A 25 -15.67 -6.74 2.36
CA ALA A 25 -15.81 -5.35 2.78
C ALA A 25 -15.25 -4.33 1.75
N LEU A 26 -14.27 -4.72 0.93
CA LEU A 26 -13.72 -3.88 -0.14
C LEU A 26 -14.63 -3.78 -1.36
N LEU A 27 -15.38 -4.84 -1.68
CA LEU A 27 -16.11 -4.94 -2.95
C LEU A 27 -17.20 -3.88 -3.14
N PRO A 28 -18.08 -3.57 -2.16
CA PRO A 28 -19.13 -2.56 -2.34
C PRO A 28 -18.56 -1.18 -2.67
N ALA A 29 -17.48 -0.76 -1.99
CA ALA A 29 -16.81 0.50 -2.27
C ALA A 29 -16.16 0.49 -3.66
N ALA A 30 -15.52 -0.61 -4.06
CA ALA A 30 -14.91 -0.76 -5.38
C ALA A 30 -15.98 -0.67 -6.49
N LEU A 31 -17.12 -1.36 -6.35
CA LEU A 31 -18.21 -1.32 -7.33
C LEU A 31 -18.88 0.05 -7.40
N LEU A 32 -19.12 0.70 -6.24
CA LEU A 32 -19.71 2.04 -6.19
C LEU A 32 -18.82 3.08 -6.88
N SER A 33 -17.49 2.92 -6.82
CA SER A 33 -16.54 3.85 -7.39
C SER A 33 -16.69 4.06 -8.90
N PHE A 34 -17.26 3.09 -9.63
CA PHE A 34 -17.53 3.18 -11.07
C PHE A 34 -18.86 3.89 -11.41
N ARG A 35 -19.69 4.21 -10.41
CA ARG A 35 -20.90 4.99 -10.65
C ARG A 35 -20.53 6.46 -10.80
N ARG A 36 -21.20 7.15 -11.74
CA ARG A 36 -21.10 8.60 -11.87
C ARG A 36 -21.70 9.27 -10.64
N GLN A 37 -20.84 9.86 -9.83
CA GLN A 37 -21.26 10.64 -8.66
C GLN A 37 -21.02 12.12 -8.92
N LYS A 38 -21.92 12.96 -8.43
CA LYS A 38 -21.75 14.43 -8.44
C LYS A 38 -20.73 14.87 -7.38
N GLY A 39 -20.52 14.03 -6.35
CA GLY A 39 -19.59 14.24 -5.23
C GLY A 39 -19.63 13.03 -4.30
N PRO A 40 -18.74 12.95 -3.31
CA PRO A 40 -18.79 11.90 -2.30
C PRO A 40 -19.99 12.20 -1.38
N ASP A 41 -20.86 11.22 -1.24
CA ASP A 41 -22.04 11.25 -0.38
C ASP A 41 -21.85 10.40 0.88
N ALA A 42 -22.86 10.38 1.76
CA ALA A 42 -22.81 9.56 2.97
C ALA A 42 -22.64 8.06 2.67
N LEU A 43 -23.24 7.56 1.58
CA LEU A 43 -23.09 6.16 1.16
C LEU A 43 -21.64 5.87 0.77
N PHE A 44 -20.98 6.75 0.02
CA PHE A 44 -19.58 6.61 -0.35
C PHE A 44 -18.70 6.50 0.90
N TYR A 45 -18.84 7.41 1.86
CA TYR A 45 -18.04 7.38 3.09
C TYR A 45 -18.35 6.18 3.98
N THR A 46 -19.61 5.77 4.08
CA THR A 46 -19.98 4.55 4.83
C THR A 46 -19.30 3.32 4.23
N LEU A 47 -19.38 3.14 2.92
CA LEU A 47 -18.74 1.99 2.24
C LEU A 47 -17.22 2.08 2.29
N LEU A 48 -16.65 3.28 2.18
CA LEU A 48 -15.21 3.47 2.32
C LEU A 48 -14.73 3.15 3.75
N THR A 49 -15.48 3.57 4.78
CA THR A 49 -15.17 3.22 6.17
C THR A 49 -15.27 1.72 6.41
N LEU A 50 -16.27 1.04 5.84
CA LEU A 50 -16.38 -0.41 5.89
C LEU A 50 -15.18 -1.09 5.22
N ALA A 51 -14.74 -0.57 4.07
CA ALA A 51 -13.58 -1.06 3.34
C ALA A 51 -12.25 -0.81 4.09
N VAL A 52 -12.18 0.16 5.00
CA VAL A 52 -11.07 0.34 5.95
C VAL A 52 -11.20 -0.65 7.12
N ALA A 53 -12.39 -0.76 7.69
CA ALA A 53 -12.64 -1.53 8.92
C ALA A 53 -12.40 -3.04 8.72
N GLY A 54 -12.78 -3.60 7.57
CA GLY A 54 -12.59 -5.03 7.28
C GLY A 54 -11.12 -5.47 7.36
N PRO A 55 -10.22 -4.93 6.52
CA PRO A 55 -8.79 -5.24 6.58
C PRO A 55 -8.15 -4.87 7.92
N ALA A 56 -8.55 -3.75 8.55
CA ALA A 56 -8.03 -3.33 9.84
C ALA A 56 -8.41 -4.31 10.96
N ALA A 57 -9.65 -4.80 10.97
CA ALA A 57 -10.11 -5.81 11.92
C ALA A 57 -9.37 -7.14 11.75
N TRP A 58 -9.12 -7.55 10.50
CA TRP A 58 -8.31 -8.74 10.24
C TRP A 58 -6.89 -8.58 10.78
N VAL A 59 -6.22 -7.46 10.47
CA VAL A 59 -4.87 -7.16 10.98
C VAL A 59 -4.86 -7.15 12.51
N ALA A 60 -5.81 -6.47 13.16
CA ALA A 60 -5.92 -6.41 14.61
C ALA A 60 -6.11 -7.80 15.24
N ALA A 61 -6.90 -8.68 14.63
CA ALA A 61 -7.09 -10.04 15.09
C ALA A 61 -5.80 -10.88 15.02
N GLN A 62 -4.94 -10.65 14.01
CA GLN A 62 -3.66 -11.34 13.88
C GLN A 62 -2.58 -10.78 14.82
N MET A 63 -2.72 -9.55 15.28
CA MET A 63 -1.79 -8.93 16.26
C MET A 63 -1.97 -9.42 17.70
N THR A 64 -2.94 -10.31 17.99
CA THR A 64 -3.19 -10.87 19.33
C THR A 64 -2.18 -11.96 19.72
N GLY A 65 -0.90 -11.81 19.38
CA GLY A 65 0.17 -12.78 19.62
C GLY A 65 1.53 -12.24 19.22
N PRO A 66 2.59 -13.06 19.19
CA PRO A 66 3.85 -12.64 18.62
C PRO A 66 3.67 -12.25 17.14
N TRP A 67 4.35 -11.18 16.73
CA TRP A 67 4.27 -10.70 15.35
C TRP A 67 4.75 -11.78 14.38
N HIS A 68 3.85 -12.21 13.52
CA HIS A 68 4.17 -13.16 12.46
C HIS A 68 4.41 -12.42 11.14
N THR A 69 5.41 -12.83 10.41
CA THR A 69 5.75 -12.26 9.12
C THR A 69 5.45 -13.26 8.02
N GLY A 70 4.45 -12.99 7.20
CA GLY A 70 4.09 -13.79 6.02
C GLY A 70 3.70 -12.90 4.86
N PHE A 71 3.65 -13.46 3.65
CA PHE A 71 3.27 -12.72 2.46
C PHE A 71 1.84 -12.18 2.55
N ALA A 72 0.87 -13.02 2.95
CA ALA A 72 -0.52 -12.61 3.13
C ALA A 72 -0.69 -11.50 4.19
N MET A 73 0.01 -11.62 5.34
CA MET A 73 0.03 -10.58 6.38
C MET A 73 0.54 -9.25 5.85
N ALA A 74 1.63 -9.27 5.08
CA ALA A 74 2.19 -8.08 4.47
C ALA A 74 1.20 -7.40 3.52
N LEU A 75 0.46 -8.16 2.72
CA LEU A 75 -0.57 -7.63 1.83
C LEU A 75 -1.73 -7.00 2.60
N TRP A 76 -2.27 -7.69 3.63
CA TRP A 76 -3.38 -7.16 4.42
C TRP A 76 -3.02 -5.89 5.18
N VAL A 77 -1.84 -5.84 5.81
CA VAL A 77 -1.34 -4.63 6.48
C VAL A 77 -1.21 -3.47 5.49
N THR A 78 -0.69 -3.74 4.28
CA THR A 78 -0.58 -2.76 3.21
C THR A 78 -1.95 -2.25 2.75
N ILE A 79 -2.93 -3.15 2.55
CA ILE A 79 -4.30 -2.81 2.16
C ILE A 79 -4.94 -1.93 3.24
N ALA A 80 -4.88 -2.36 4.50
CA ALA A 80 -5.45 -1.62 5.63
C ALA A 80 -4.88 -0.20 5.75
N ALA A 81 -3.55 -0.08 5.71
CA ALA A 81 -2.89 1.23 5.79
C ALA A 81 -3.19 2.12 4.58
N THR A 82 -3.15 1.56 3.37
CA THR A 82 -3.48 2.32 2.15
C THR A 82 -4.93 2.81 2.17
N MET A 83 -5.87 1.98 2.62
CA MET A 83 -7.28 2.35 2.78
C MET A 83 -7.48 3.43 3.83
N ALA A 84 -6.81 3.33 5.00
CA ALA A 84 -6.85 4.34 6.04
C ALA A 84 -6.30 5.69 5.55
N LEU A 85 -5.14 5.68 4.89
CA LEU A 85 -4.55 6.89 4.29
C LEU A 85 -5.45 7.47 3.19
N PHE A 86 -6.06 6.63 2.38
CA PHE A 86 -6.98 7.08 1.34
C PHE A 86 -8.25 7.70 1.93
N LEU A 87 -8.82 7.14 3.01
CA LEU A 87 -9.94 7.76 3.72
C LEU A 87 -9.55 9.14 4.24
N VAL A 88 -8.40 9.27 4.93
CA VAL A 88 -7.90 10.58 5.41
C VAL A 88 -7.72 11.55 4.24
N LEU A 89 -7.14 11.09 3.12
CA LEU A 89 -6.92 11.92 1.95
C LEU A 89 -8.25 12.41 1.33
N THR A 90 -9.28 11.56 1.28
CA THR A 90 -10.61 11.95 0.75
C THR A 90 -11.32 12.97 1.64
N LEU A 91 -11.07 12.95 2.94
CA LEU A 91 -11.58 13.95 3.90
C LEU A 91 -10.79 15.26 3.81
N ALA A 92 -9.48 15.18 3.57
CA ALA A 92 -8.59 16.35 3.52
C ALA A 92 -8.61 17.09 2.16
N THR A 93 -9.02 16.43 1.07
CA THR A 93 -8.93 16.97 -0.30
C THR A 93 -10.21 16.75 -1.08
N ARG A 94 -10.64 17.79 -1.84
CA ARG A 94 -11.93 17.77 -2.57
C ARG A 94 -12.02 16.75 -3.70
N HIS A 95 -10.89 16.32 -4.27
CA HIS A 95 -10.87 15.54 -5.53
C HIS A 95 -10.26 14.15 -5.40
N ALA A 96 -9.67 13.81 -4.23
CA ALA A 96 -9.00 12.51 -4.03
C ALA A 96 -9.96 11.31 -4.17
N TRP A 97 -11.23 11.45 -3.79
CA TRP A 97 -12.24 10.38 -3.91
C TRP A 97 -12.37 9.86 -5.35
N ARG A 98 -12.08 10.70 -6.36
CA ARG A 98 -12.07 10.31 -7.78
C ARG A 98 -10.93 9.37 -8.17
N LEU A 99 -9.97 9.10 -7.29
CA LEU A 99 -8.97 8.04 -7.47
C LEU A 99 -9.51 6.65 -7.12
N ALA A 100 -10.65 6.56 -6.42
CA ALA A 100 -11.27 5.30 -6.01
C ALA A 100 -11.45 4.28 -7.16
N PRO A 101 -11.88 4.66 -8.40
CA PRO A 101 -12.02 3.70 -9.51
C PRO A 101 -10.72 3.02 -9.96
N LEU A 102 -9.56 3.55 -9.61
CA LEU A 102 -8.26 2.93 -9.87
C LEU A 102 -7.72 2.23 -8.62
N LEU A 103 -7.83 2.87 -7.46
CA LEU A 103 -7.25 2.38 -6.22
C LEU A 103 -7.97 1.14 -5.68
N LEU A 104 -9.31 1.19 -5.59
CA LEU A 104 -10.07 0.12 -4.94
C LEU A 104 -10.00 -1.22 -5.69
N PRO A 105 -10.13 -1.28 -7.03
CA PRO A 105 -9.94 -2.53 -7.78
C PRO A 105 -8.50 -3.08 -7.62
N TYR A 106 -7.50 -2.19 -7.58
CA TYR A 106 -6.12 -2.60 -7.34
C TYR A 106 -5.96 -3.24 -5.96
N LEU A 107 -6.51 -2.63 -4.90
CA LEU A 107 -6.46 -3.22 -3.55
C LEU A 107 -7.28 -4.51 -3.44
N ALA A 108 -8.40 -4.62 -4.17
CA ALA A 108 -9.15 -5.86 -4.26
C ALA A 108 -8.34 -6.99 -4.91
N LEU A 109 -7.53 -6.69 -5.94
CA LEU A 109 -6.61 -7.67 -6.54
C LEU A 109 -5.52 -8.11 -5.55
N LEU A 110 -4.96 -7.18 -4.77
CA LEU A 110 -4.03 -7.53 -3.70
C LEU A 110 -4.69 -8.39 -2.62
N ALA A 111 -5.95 -8.12 -2.28
CA ALA A 111 -6.71 -8.93 -1.33
C ALA A 111 -6.97 -10.36 -1.87
N VAL A 112 -7.25 -10.52 -3.17
CA VAL A 112 -7.31 -11.85 -3.81
C VAL A 112 -5.97 -12.58 -3.69
N ALA A 113 -4.86 -11.89 -3.93
CA ALA A 113 -3.54 -12.48 -3.73
C ALA A 113 -3.33 -12.90 -2.26
N ALA A 114 -3.73 -12.06 -1.28
CA ALA A 114 -3.65 -12.39 0.13
C ALA A 114 -4.48 -13.63 0.50
N LEU A 115 -5.66 -13.81 -0.11
CA LEU A 115 -6.50 -15.00 0.09
C LEU A 115 -5.87 -16.28 -0.47
N ILE A 116 -5.24 -16.20 -1.65
CA ILE A 116 -4.60 -17.36 -2.30
C ILE A 116 -3.44 -17.88 -1.44
N TRP A 117 -2.65 -17.00 -0.87
CA TRP A 117 -1.44 -17.34 -0.08
C TRP A 117 -1.64 -17.23 1.44
N GLU A 118 -2.87 -17.38 1.94
CA GLU A 118 -3.20 -17.35 3.38
C GLU A 118 -2.46 -18.43 4.19
N HIS A 119 -2.19 -19.58 3.56
CA HIS A 119 -1.67 -20.78 4.25
C HIS A 119 -0.13 -20.91 4.21
N GLU A 120 0.56 -19.91 3.69
CA GLU A 120 2.02 -19.91 3.68
C GLU A 120 2.61 -19.81 5.10
N PRO A 121 3.74 -20.50 5.37
CA PRO A 121 4.30 -20.54 6.71
C PRO A 121 4.73 -19.17 7.21
N GLU A 122 4.15 -18.77 8.33
CA GLU A 122 4.50 -17.54 9.03
C GLU A 122 5.76 -17.77 9.87
N ARG A 123 6.72 -16.86 9.80
CA ARG A 123 7.95 -16.90 10.58
C ARG A 123 7.89 -15.89 11.73
N PRO A 124 8.14 -16.29 12.99
CA PRO A 124 8.24 -15.34 14.10
C PRO A 124 9.42 -14.39 13.88
N MET A 125 9.24 -13.11 14.21
CA MET A 125 10.34 -12.15 14.15
C MET A 125 11.39 -12.41 15.22
N PRO A 126 12.70 -12.33 14.92
CA PRO A 126 13.76 -12.42 15.93
C PRO A 126 13.66 -11.27 16.94
N GLY A 127 13.59 -11.60 18.25
CA GLY A 127 13.28 -10.66 19.33
C GLY A 127 14.46 -9.85 19.91
N THR A 128 15.46 -9.48 19.10
CA THR A 128 16.67 -8.78 19.59
C THR A 128 16.63 -7.25 19.45
N VAL A 129 15.67 -6.71 18.72
CA VAL A 129 15.48 -5.25 18.56
C VAL A 129 14.48 -4.75 19.60
N PRO A 130 14.72 -3.58 20.26
CA PRO A 130 13.72 -2.98 21.14
C PRO A 130 12.36 -2.84 20.48
N ALA A 131 11.29 -3.32 21.12
CA ALA A 131 9.95 -3.45 20.51
C ALA A 131 9.45 -2.12 19.90
N GLY A 132 9.54 -1.00 20.63
CA GLY A 132 9.08 0.29 20.14
C GLY A 132 9.83 0.82 18.90
N TRP A 133 11.10 0.41 18.72
CA TRP A 133 11.86 0.77 17.52
C TRP A 133 11.44 -0.02 16.30
N LEU A 134 11.19 -1.31 16.50
CA LEU A 134 10.67 -2.18 15.46
C LEU A 134 9.28 -1.73 14.99
N ASP A 135 8.40 -1.41 15.94
CA ASP A 135 7.05 -0.90 15.66
C ASP A 135 7.11 0.40 14.85
N ALA A 136 7.98 1.35 15.23
CA ALA A 136 8.17 2.59 14.49
C ALA A 136 8.66 2.34 13.08
N HIS A 137 9.63 1.42 12.88
CA HIS A 137 10.12 1.05 11.56
C HIS A 137 9.02 0.45 10.69
N ILE A 138 8.20 -0.45 11.23
CA ILE A 138 7.07 -1.06 10.53
C ILE A 138 6.05 0.01 10.12
N ILE A 139 5.71 0.94 11.03
CA ILE A 139 4.78 2.03 10.75
C ILE A 139 5.31 2.90 9.59
N PHE A 140 6.58 3.29 9.60
CA PHE A 140 7.17 4.07 8.51
C PHE A 140 7.17 3.29 7.19
N ALA A 141 7.52 2.01 7.21
CA ALA A 141 7.54 1.18 6.01
C ALA A 141 6.13 1.04 5.39
N VAL A 142 5.14 0.74 6.22
CA VAL A 142 3.74 0.56 5.79
C VAL A 142 3.13 1.90 5.33
N ALA A 143 3.38 2.99 6.05
CA ALA A 143 2.92 4.33 5.65
C ALA A 143 3.55 4.77 4.32
N THR A 144 4.86 4.55 4.14
CA THR A 144 5.55 4.82 2.87
C THR A 144 4.89 4.07 1.72
N TYR A 145 4.66 2.77 1.90
CA TYR A 145 4.07 1.94 0.86
C TYR A 145 2.65 2.42 0.51
N GLY A 146 1.82 2.72 1.51
CA GLY A 146 0.47 3.24 1.29
C GLY A 146 0.45 4.60 0.57
N LEU A 147 1.29 5.54 1.01
CA LEU A 147 1.42 6.85 0.38
C LEU A 147 1.89 6.74 -1.07
N LEU A 148 2.91 5.91 -1.32
CA LEU A 148 3.46 5.71 -2.66
C LEU A 148 2.47 4.96 -3.57
N THR A 149 1.66 4.05 -3.02
CA THR A 149 0.55 3.40 -3.75
C THR A 149 -0.45 4.45 -4.26
N ILE A 150 -0.91 5.35 -3.39
CA ILE A 150 -1.87 6.38 -3.78
C ILE A 150 -1.22 7.38 -4.76
N ALA A 151 0.06 7.72 -4.57
CA ALA A 151 0.81 8.57 -5.49
C ALA A 151 0.94 7.93 -6.88
N ALA A 152 1.25 6.63 -6.95
CA ALA A 152 1.32 5.86 -8.20
C ALA A 152 -0.04 5.80 -8.92
N VAL A 153 -1.13 5.64 -8.16
CA VAL A 153 -2.51 5.69 -8.70
C VAL A 153 -2.84 7.09 -9.23
N ALA A 154 -2.42 8.16 -8.54
CA ALA A 154 -2.58 9.53 -9.05
C ALA A 154 -1.76 9.75 -10.35
N GLY A 155 -0.52 9.25 -10.41
CA GLY A 155 0.31 9.26 -11.62
C GLY A 155 -0.31 8.44 -12.76
N LEU A 156 -0.90 7.28 -12.46
CA LEU A 156 -1.65 6.50 -13.44
C LEU A 156 -2.87 7.27 -13.98
N ALA A 157 -3.57 8.00 -13.11
CA ALA A 157 -4.66 8.87 -13.53
C ALA A 157 -4.18 9.97 -14.50
N VAL A 158 -3.04 10.63 -14.20
CA VAL A 158 -2.38 11.59 -15.11
C VAL A 158 -2.08 10.94 -16.46
N PHE A 159 -1.46 9.76 -16.45
CA PHE A 159 -1.11 9.03 -17.67
C PHE A 159 -2.34 8.71 -18.53
N LEU A 160 -3.42 8.22 -17.93
CA LEU A 160 -4.67 7.88 -18.63
C LEU A 160 -5.38 9.13 -19.18
N GLN A 161 -5.42 10.22 -18.39
CA GLN A 161 -6.00 11.49 -18.82
C GLN A 161 -5.23 12.09 -20.00
N GLU A 162 -3.90 12.15 -19.94
CA GLU A 162 -3.08 12.65 -21.03
C GLU A 162 -3.25 11.82 -22.31
N ARG A 163 -3.33 10.48 -22.15
CA ARG A 163 -3.58 9.58 -23.29
C ARG A 163 -4.94 9.86 -23.95
N ALA A 164 -6.00 10.04 -23.16
CA ALA A 164 -7.34 10.30 -23.63
C ALA A 164 -7.42 11.68 -24.33
N LEU A 165 -6.76 12.69 -23.80
CA LEU A 165 -6.67 14.04 -24.38
C LEU A 165 -5.96 14.00 -25.74
N LYS A 166 -4.80 13.34 -25.84
CA LYS A 166 -4.06 13.21 -27.10
C LYS A 166 -4.85 12.44 -28.17
N ALA A 167 -5.59 11.41 -27.74
CA ALA A 167 -6.44 10.64 -28.64
C ALA A 167 -7.76 11.35 -29.00
N LYS A 168 -8.07 12.50 -28.35
CA LYS A 168 -9.36 13.21 -28.45
C LYS A 168 -10.57 12.30 -28.20
N ARG A 169 -10.38 11.24 -27.42
CA ARG A 169 -11.38 10.21 -27.12
C ARG A 169 -11.44 9.95 -25.61
N PRO A 170 -12.23 10.72 -24.86
CA PRO A 170 -12.41 10.46 -23.43
C PRO A 170 -13.16 9.13 -23.22
N THR A 171 -12.59 8.24 -22.41
CA THR A 171 -13.21 6.96 -22.04
C THR A 171 -14.17 7.12 -20.87
N ALA A 172 -15.03 6.11 -20.61
CA ALA A 172 -15.89 6.11 -19.42
C ALA A 172 -15.06 6.24 -18.12
N LEU A 173 -13.93 5.54 -18.03
CA LEU A 173 -13.03 5.60 -16.88
C LEU A 173 -12.41 7.00 -16.70
N THR A 174 -11.87 7.61 -17.78
CA THR A 174 -11.21 8.92 -17.65
C THR A 174 -12.18 10.06 -17.25
N ARG A 175 -13.49 9.89 -17.50
CA ARG A 175 -14.52 10.83 -17.03
C ARG A 175 -14.77 10.74 -15.52
N LEU A 176 -14.45 9.62 -14.89
CA LEU A 176 -14.57 9.41 -13.45
C LEU A 176 -13.37 9.96 -12.69
N LEU A 177 -12.18 9.97 -13.31
CA LEU A 177 -10.93 10.38 -12.70
C LEU A 177 -10.86 11.89 -12.41
N PRO A 178 -10.00 12.33 -11.46
CA PRO A 178 -9.73 13.76 -11.26
C PRO A 178 -9.19 14.40 -12.53
N ALA A 179 -9.33 15.71 -12.68
CA ALA A 179 -8.67 16.44 -13.75
C ALA A 179 -7.15 16.22 -13.71
N MET A 180 -6.48 16.30 -14.88
CA MET A 180 -5.04 16.04 -14.98
C MET A 180 -4.23 16.88 -14.00
N ALA A 181 -4.52 18.19 -13.89
CA ALA A 181 -3.81 19.10 -12.98
C ALA A 181 -4.03 18.77 -11.49
N GLU A 182 -5.22 18.30 -11.13
CA GLU A 182 -5.54 17.85 -9.76
C GLU A 182 -4.78 16.57 -9.43
N SER A 183 -4.77 15.59 -10.36
CA SER A 183 -4.01 14.34 -10.21
C SER A 183 -2.52 14.60 -10.08
N GLU A 184 -1.95 15.50 -10.88
CA GLU A 184 -0.54 15.93 -10.78
C GLU A 184 -0.21 16.57 -9.43
N THR A 185 -1.12 17.39 -8.90
CA THR A 185 -0.92 18.05 -7.61
C THR A 185 -0.96 17.03 -6.47
N LEU A 186 -1.89 16.06 -6.51
CA LEU A 186 -1.98 14.98 -5.54
C LEU A 186 -0.73 14.09 -5.62
N GLU A 187 -0.31 13.69 -6.82
CA GLU A 187 0.87 12.88 -7.06
C GLU A 187 2.11 13.49 -6.39
N VAL A 188 2.38 14.79 -6.63
CA VAL A 188 3.57 15.46 -6.08
C VAL A 188 3.53 15.55 -4.57
N ARG A 189 2.40 15.95 -4.00
CA ARG A 189 2.26 16.06 -2.54
C ARG A 189 2.45 14.72 -1.85
N LEU A 190 1.85 13.66 -2.42
CA LEU A 190 1.98 12.31 -1.89
C LEU A 190 3.40 11.76 -2.05
N LEU A 191 4.06 12.00 -3.20
CA LEU A 191 5.46 11.63 -3.40
C LEU A 191 6.39 12.34 -2.41
N ALA A 192 6.20 13.64 -2.18
CA ALA A 192 7.02 14.38 -1.22
C ALA A 192 6.83 13.88 0.21
N LEU A 193 5.58 13.55 0.60
CA LEU A 193 5.30 12.96 1.89
C LEU A 193 5.86 11.54 2.00
N ALA A 194 5.68 10.72 0.96
CA ALA A 194 6.23 9.36 0.90
C ALA A 194 7.77 9.37 1.00
N GLU A 195 8.44 10.31 0.34
CA GLU A 195 9.90 10.48 0.40
C GLU A 195 10.37 10.81 1.82
N ALA A 196 9.70 11.74 2.50
CA ALA A 196 10.02 12.09 3.89
C ALA A 196 9.84 10.90 4.84
N VAL A 197 8.73 10.16 4.70
CA VAL A 197 8.45 8.97 5.52
C VAL A 197 9.41 7.82 5.16
N LEU A 198 9.78 7.65 3.89
CA LEU A 198 10.77 6.66 3.44
C LEU A 198 12.15 6.97 4.02
N ALA A 199 12.56 8.25 4.06
CA ALA A 199 13.80 8.66 4.72
C ALA A 199 13.83 8.22 6.20
N LEU A 200 12.73 8.47 6.95
CA LEU A 200 12.59 8.01 8.33
C LEU A 200 12.62 6.48 8.43
N GLY A 201 11.97 5.80 7.49
CA GLY A 201 11.99 4.34 7.37
C GLY A 201 13.40 3.78 7.14
N LEU A 202 14.18 4.38 6.23
CA LEU A 202 15.57 3.99 5.99
C LEU A 202 16.44 4.24 7.22
N LEU A 203 16.34 5.41 7.86
CA LEU A 203 17.08 5.73 9.07
C LEU A 203 16.74 4.77 10.22
N SER A 204 15.46 4.46 10.43
CA SER A 204 15.04 3.51 11.47
C SER A 204 15.49 2.09 11.16
N GLY A 205 15.53 1.68 9.88
CA GLY A 205 16.05 0.39 9.45
C GLY A 205 17.56 0.25 9.66
N MET A 206 18.33 1.31 9.35
CA MET A 206 19.76 1.36 9.61
C MET A 206 20.08 1.24 11.11
N ALA A 207 19.33 1.95 11.95
CA ALA A 207 19.50 1.85 13.39
C ALA A 207 19.11 0.45 13.93
N ALA A 208 18.03 -0.15 13.41
CA ALA A 208 17.68 -1.53 13.74
C ALA A 208 18.79 -2.53 13.37
N ALA A 209 19.41 -2.38 12.20
CA ALA A 209 20.53 -3.20 11.77
C ALA A 209 21.75 -3.06 12.71
N HIS A 210 22.00 -1.84 13.19
CA HIS A 210 23.07 -1.59 14.18
C HIS A 210 22.82 -2.29 15.52
N PHE A 211 21.58 -2.27 16.04
CA PHE A 211 21.22 -3.00 17.26
C PHE A 211 21.42 -4.52 17.14
N LEU A 212 21.28 -5.06 15.92
CA LEU A 212 21.53 -6.47 15.63
C LEU A 212 23.03 -6.81 15.47
N GLY A 213 23.94 -5.83 15.69
CA GLY A 213 25.38 -6.02 15.52
C GLY A 213 25.83 -6.14 14.06
N GLY A 214 24.95 -5.76 13.12
CA GLY A 214 25.23 -5.75 11.68
C GLY A 214 25.82 -4.44 11.17
N SER A 215 26.12 -4.39 9.87
CA SER A 215 26.52 -3.16 9.18
C SER A 215 25.33 -2.18 9.14
N LEU A 216 25.63 -0.85 9.22
CA LEU A 216 24.61 0.21 9.13
C LEU A 216 23.79 0.15 7.82
N LEU A 217 24.38 -0.37 6.76
CA LEU A 217 23.72 -0.62 5.47
C LEU A 217 23.94 -2.09 5.09
N PRO A 218 23.05 -3.00 5.49
CA PRO A 218 23.09 -4.35 4.96
C PRO A 218 22.81 -4.29 3.46
N PHE A 219 23.74 -4.84 2.65
CA PHE A 219 23.57 -4.92 1.18
C PHE A 219 22.64 -6.08 0.81
N ASP A 220 21.45 -6.08 1.37
CA ASP A 220 20.38 -7.01 0.98
C ASP A 220 19.48 -6.39 -0.10
N HIS A 221 18.74 -7.23 -0.79
CA HIS A 221 17.86 -6.82 -1.89
C HIS A 221 16.80 -5.82 -1.43
N LYS A 222 16.31 -5.93 -0.19
CA LYS A 222 15.29 -5.02 0.39
C LYS A 222 15.87 -3.62 0.53
N THR A 223 17.05 -3.51 1.15
CA THR A 223 17.73 -2.22 1.37
C THR A 223 18.09 -1.57 0.06
N LEU A 224 18.70 -2.31 -0.89
CA LEU A 224 19.09 -1.78 -2.18
C LEU A 224 17.90 -1.24 -2.99
N LEU A 225 16.80 -1.98 -3.06
CA LEU A 225 15.60 -1.57 -3.78
C LEU A 225 14.89 -0.38 -3.10
N SER A 226 14.90 -0.33 -1.76
CA SER A 226 14.32 0.79 -1.00
C SER A 226 15.13 2.07 -1.19
N VAL A 227 16.47 1.98 -1.17
CA VAL A 227 17.36 3.10 -1.48
C VAL A 227 17.21 3.53 -2.94
N ALA A 228 17.11 2.59 -3.89
CA ALA A 228 16.85 2.91 -5.28
C ALA A 228 15.51 3.65 -5.47
N ALA A 229 14.45 3.22 -4.76
CA ALA A 229 13.16 3.91 -4.78
C ALA A 229 13.30 5.33 -4.22
N PHE A 230 13.98 5.53 -3.09
CA PHE A 230 14.28 6.84 -2.51
C PHE A 230 15.00 7.75 -3.51
N VAL A 231 16.06 7.27 -4.14
CA VAL A 231 16.81 8.04 -5.15
C VAL A 231 15.93 8.42 -6.34
N VAL A 232 15.11 7.49 -6.84
CA VAL A 232 14.20 7.76 -7.99
C VAL A 232 13.16 8.80 -7.64
N ILE A 233 12.55 8.74 -6.44
CA ILE A 233 11.57 9.74 -5.99
C ILE A 233 12.26 11.09 -5.82
N GLY A 234 13.43 11.14 -5.17
CA GLY A 234 14.21 12.36 -4.98
C GLY A 234 14.59 13.03 -6.30
N ILE A 235 15.08 12.25 -7.28
CA ILE A 235 15.36 12.74 -8.64
C ILE A 235 14.09 13.28 -9.30
N LEU A 236 12.97 12.57 -9.20
CA LEU A 236 11.69 13.01 -9.77
C LEU A 236 11.24 14.34 -9.16
N LEU A 237 11.25 14.47 -7.83
CA LEU A 237 10.86 15.69 -7.13
C LEU A 237 11.79 16.86 -7.50
N LEU A 238 13.10 16.62 -7.52
CA LEU A 238 14.09 17.63 -7.91
C LEU A 238 13.91 18.06 -9.37
N ALA A 239 13.75 17.12 -10.29
CA ALA A 239 13.55 17.39 -11.70
C ALA A 239 12.21 18.11 -11.96
N ARG A 240 11.18 17.82 -11.17
CA ARG A 240 9.91 18.53 -11.24
C ARG A 240 10.06 19.98 -10.76
N TYR A 241 10.78 20.19 -9.66
CA TYR A 241 11.01 21.53 -9.11
C TYR A 241 11.90 22.39 -10.01
N ARG A 242 13.02 21.85 -10.50
CA ARG A 242 13.99 22.60 -11.33
C ARG A 242 13.61 22.68 -12.81
N ASN A 243 13.19 21.57 -13.41
CA ASN A 243 13.02 21.42 -14.85
C ASN A 243 11.55 21.39 -15.27
N GLY A 244 10.60 21.45 -14.32
CA GLY A 244 9.17 21.44 -14.62
C GLY A 244 8.67 20.13 -15.24
N ILE A 245 9.32 18.99 -14.99
CA ILE A 245 8.89 17.67 -15.52
C ILE A 245 7.48 17.37 -15.03
N ARG A 246 6.55 17.12 -15.97
CA ARG A 246 5.13 16.87 -15.73
C ARG A 246 4.59 15.77 -16.65
N GLY A 247 3.31 15.42 -16.45
CA GLY A 247 2.59 14.48 -17.30
C GLY A 247 3.18 13.08 -17.29
N ARG A 248 3.17 12.42 -18.44
CA ARG A 248 3.59 11.02 -18.60
C ARG A 248 5.01 10.69 -18.15
N ARG A 249 5.94 11.64 -18.23
CA ARG A 249 7.32 11.41 -17.79
C ARG A 249 7.40 11.31 -16.27
N ALA A 250 6.74 12.23 -15.56
CA ALA A 250 6.65 12.18 -14.11
C ALA A 250 5.90 10.92 -13.64
N ALA A 251 4.74 10.62 -14.22
CA ALA A 251 3.96 9.43 -13.92
C ALA A 251 4.74 8.11 -14.08
N ARG A 252 5.58 7.99 -15.13
CA ARG A 252 6.42 6.80 -15.32
C ARG A 252 7.46 6.63 -14.23
N LEU A 253 8.09 7.72 -13.77
CA LEU A 253 9.06 7.67 -12.69
C LEU A 253 8.39 7.34 -11.35
N ALA A 254 7.20 7.88 -11.09
CA ALA A 254 6.41 7.52 -9.91
C ALA A 254 6.02 6.04 -9.91
N LEU A 255 5.57 5.51 -11.05
CA LEU A 255 5.28 4.08 -11.22
C LEU A 255 6.53 3.20 -11.09
N LEU A 256 7.69 3.67 -11.57
CA LEU A 256 8.96 2.96 -11.38
C LEU A 256 9.35 2.91 -9.90
N ALA A 257 9.28 4.03 -9.17
CA ALA A 257 9.55 4.06 -7.74
C ALA A 257 8.61 3.12 -6.97
N TYR A 258 7.33 3.11 -7.33
CA TYR A 258 6.35 2.19 -6.76
C TYR A 258 6.70 0.72 -7.05
N LEU A 259 7.10 0.41 -8.28
CA LEU A 259 7.55 -0.94 -8.66
C LEU A 259 8.77 -1.37 -7.85
N LEU A 260 9.77 -0.50 -7.70
CA LEU A 260 10.97 -0.79 -6.91
C LEU A 260 10.61 -1.11 -5.45
N LEU A 261 9.75 -0.32 -4.83
CA LEU A 261 9.31 -0.58 -3.45
C LEU A 261 8.45 -1.83 -3.33
N THR A 262 7.61 -2.10 -4.33
CA THR A 262 6.81 -3.34 -4.39
C THR A 262 7.72 -4.58 -4.50
N LEU A 263 8.79 -4.51 -5.29
CA LEU A 263 9.77 -5.58 -5.37
C LEU A 263 10.59 -5.70 -4.06
N ALA A 264 10.89 -4.58 -3.39
CA ALA A 264 11.67 -4.56 -2.16
C ALA A 264 10.97 -5.27 -1.00
N TYR A 265 9.65 -5.19 -0.89
CA TYR A 265 8.91 -5.75 0.24
C TYR A 265 7.96 -6.89 -0.16
N PRO A 266 6.82 -6.70 -0.85
CA PRO A 266 5.97 -7.84 -1.25
C PRO A 266 6.67 -8.79 -2.21
N GLY A 267 7.50 -8.27 -3.13
CA GLY A 267 8.19 -9.09 -4.13
C GLY A 267 9.23 -10.02 -3.51
N VAL A 268 10.08 -9.51 -2.61
CA VAL A 268 11.04 -10.35 -1.90
C VAL A 268 10.32 -11.37 -1.03
N LYS A 269 9.24 -10.98 -0.33
CA LYS A 269 8.45 -11.93 0.45
C LYS A 269 7.79 -13.00 -0.44
N PHE A 270 7.27 -12.63 -1.59
CA PHE A 270 6.71 -13.59 -2.53
C PHE A 270 7.76 -14.62 -2.97
N VAL A 271 8.96 -14.17 -3.30
CA VAL A 271 10.04 -15.07 -3.71
C VAL A 271 10.48 -15.96 -2.54
N THR A 272 10.69 -15.40 -1.35
CA THR A 272 11.21 -16.15 -0.20
C THR A 272 10.19 -17.08 0.43
N ASP A 273 8.94 -16.67 0.51
CA ASP A 273 7.90 -17.39 1.25
C ASP A 273 7.08 -18.32 0.33
N VAL A 274 6.94 -17.97 -0.98
CA VAL A 274 6.10 -18.72 -1.94
C VAL A 274 6.90 -19.56 -2.93
N LEU A 275 8.04 -19.04 -3.44
CA LEU A 275 8.81 -19.76 -4.47
C LEU A 275 9.94 -20.61 -3.90
N ILE A 276 10.55 -20.20 -2.79
CA ILE A 276 11.69 -20.92 -2.18
C ILE A 276 11.21 -21.76 -0.98
N GLY A 277 10.09 -21.36 -0.30
CA GLY A 277 9.41 -22.08 0.78
C GLY A 277 10.12 -21.95 2.10
#